data_ae60a9640c66b3e6aa1b8eb27a91545f
#
_entry.id   ae60a9640c66b3e6aa1b8eb27a91545f
#
_cell.length_a   1.000
_cell.length_b   1.000
_cell.length_c   1.000
_cell.angle_alpha   90.00
_cell.angle_beta   90.00
_cell.angle_gamma   90.00
#
_symmetry.space_group_name_H-M   'P 1'
#
loop_
_entity.id
_entity.type
_entity.pdbx_description
1 polymer ?
#
loop_
_entity_poly.entity_id
_entity_poly.type
_entity_poly.pdbx_seq_one_letter_code
_entity_poly.pdbx_strand_id
1 'polypeptide(L)'
;MNLKNLNKNNLILVDADGVLLDWAGRFDNWMINHGHQLENADAYLIDERFDVSFNHGRACITQFNESAAIGYLDPLRDAQWYVQQLHEQHGYTFHLITSLSRDVYAGRAREYNIRNLFGNQTVSRFVVLGTGADKHEALVEYKDSNCWWFEDKAENAEVGLEFGLRSVLMAHGYNKDYQNPRIPVVQNWQDFYQLVIDHKEPIPFQ
;
A
#
# COMPACT_ATOMS: atom_id res chain seq x y z
N MET A 1 19.57 -3.36 -11.28
CA MET A 1 19.99 -2.05 -10.76
C MET A 1 20.57 -2.29 -9.37
N ASN A 2 21.77 -1.83 -9.07
CA ASN A 2 22.42 -2.20 -7.80
C ASN A 2 21.93 -1.23 -6.72
N LEU A 3 21.11 -1.70 -5.75
CA LEU A 3 20.49 -0.92 -4.67
C LEU A 3 21.50 -0.14 -3.78
N LYS A 4 22.81 -0.44 -3.92
CA LYS A 4 23.86 0.25 -3.18
C LYS A 4 24.05 1.74 -3.53
N ASN A 5 23.44 2.22 -4.62
CA ASN A 5 23.56 3.60 -5.11
C ASN A 5 22.25 4.40 -5.05
N LEU A 6 21.16 3.85 -4.54
CA LEU A 6 19.93 4.62 -4.27
C LEU A 6 20.18 5.52 -3.06
N ASN A 7 19.89 6.80 -3.22
CA ASN A 7 19.87 7.73 -2.08
C ASN A 7 18.69 7.32 -1.16
N LYS A 8 18.98 6.43 -0.20
CA LYS A 8 17.98 5.84 0.70
C LYS A 8 17.23 6.90 1.52
N ASN A 9 17.76 8.10 1.61
CA ASN A 9 17.16 9.21 2.35
C ASN A 9 15.88 9.74 1.70
N ASN A 10 15.67 9.48 0.40
CA ASN A 10 14.49 9.94 -0.35
C ASN A 10 13.69 8.77 -0.93
N LEU A 11 13.71 7.59 -0.29
CA LEU A 11 12.95 6.42 -0.69
C LEU A 11 11.81 6.18 0.30
N ILE A 12 10.60 5.98 -0.24
CA ILE A 12 9.42 5.54 0.50
C ILE A 12 9.02 4.16 -0.06
N LEU A 13 8.92 3.18 0.82
CA LEU A 13 8.30 1.89 0.53
C LEU A 13 6.81 2.01 0.82
N VAL A 14 5.97 1.49 -0.06
CA VAL A 14 4.52 1.70 0.03
C VAL A 14 3.75 0.46 -0.42
N ASP A 15 2.67 0.13 0.31
CA ASP A 15 1.66 -0.79 -0.21
C ASP A 15 0.76 -0.12 -1.24
N ALA A 16 0.02 -0.91 -2.01
CA ALA A 16 -0.98 -0.42 -2.95
C ALA A 16 -2.37 -0.32 -2.31
N ASP A 17 -2.93 -1.46 -1.91
CA ASP A 17 -4.33 -1.58 -1.50
C ASP A 17 -4.50 -1.02 -0.08
N GLY A 18 -5.47 -0.12 0.12
CA GLY A 18 -5.66 0.54 1.41
C GLY A 18 -4.60 1.61 1.75
N VAL A 19 -3.61 1.85 0.89
CA VAL A 19 -2.62 2.93 1.05
C VAL A 19 -2.64 3.88 -0.13
N LEU A 20 -2.31 3.42 -1.34
CA LEU A 20 -2.36 4.22 -2.57
C LEU A 20 -3.72 4.17 -3.26
N LEU A 21 -4.38 3.02 -3.22
CA LEU A 21 -5.57 2.69 -3.99
C LEU A 21 -6.74 2.29 -3.09
N ASP A 22 -7.95 2.71 -3.46
CA ASP A 22 -9.20 2.27 -2.84
C ASP A 22 -9.65 0.91 -3.40
N TRP A 23 -8.87 -0.13 -3.06
CA TRP A 23 -9.20 -1.49 -3.43
C TRP A 23 -10.49 -1.96 -2.76
N ALA A 24 -10.66 -1.68 -1.46
CA ALA A 24 -11.80 -2.15 -0.68
C ALA A 24 -13.13 -1.60 -1.21
N GLY A 25 -13.24 -0.30 -1.44
CA GLY A 25 -14.47 0.30 -1.97
C GLY A 25 -14.80 -0.21 -3.37
N ARG A 26 -13.78 -0.45 -4.22
CA ARG A 26 -14.00 -1.00 -5.56
C ARG A 26 -14.40 -2.48 -5.51
N PHE A 27 -13.77 -3.26 -4.63
CA PHE A 27 -14.13 -4.66 -4.41
C PHE A 27 -15.54 -4.81 -3.82
N ASP A 28 -15.93 -3.96 -2.87
CA ASP A 28 -17.29 -3.95 -2.32
C ASP A 28 -18.34 -3.74 -3.41
N ASN A 29 -18.14 -2.73 -4.26
CA ASN A 29 -19.03 -2.47 -5.38
C ASN A 29 -19.07 -3.65 -6.36
N TRP A 30 -17.93 -4.31 -6.60
CA TRP A 30 -17.86 -5.49 -7.45
C TRP A 30 -18.66 -6.65 -6.83
N MET A 31 -18.52 -6.93 -5.54
CA MET A 31 -19.27 -7.97 -4.82
C MET A 31 -20.78 -7.70 -4.84
N ILE A 32 -21.20 -6.46 -4.56
CA ILE A 32 -22.62 -6.06 -4.60
C ILE A 32 -23.21 -6.28 -6.00
N ASN A 33 -22.48 -5.90 -7.04
CA ASN A 33 -22.91 -6.12 -8.44
C ASN A 33 -22.97 -7.60 -8.84
N HIS A 34 -22.30 -8.49 -8.08
CA HIS A 34 -22.39 -9.95 -8.24
C HIS A 34 -23.42 -10.60 -7.30
N GLY A 35 -24.26 -9.78 -6.62
CA GLY A 35 -25.38 -10.25 -5.82
C GLY A 35 -25.05 -10.57 -4.37
N HIS A 36 -23.87 -10.18 -3.87
CA HIS A 36 -23.49 -10.33 -2.47
C HIS A 36 -23.91 -9.11 -1.65
N GLN A 37 -24.27 -9.32 -0.39
CA GLN A 37 -24.64 -8.25 0.52
C GLN A 37 -23.46 -7.88 1.41
N LEU A 38 -23.16 -6.57 1.52
CA LEU A 38 -22.15 -6.05 2.43
C LEU A 38 -22.72 -6.01 3.84
N GLU A 39 -22.13 -6.76 4.78
CA GLU A 39 -22.57 -6.86 6.17
C GLU A 39 -21.74 -5.96 7.10
N ASN A 40 -20.42 -5.93 6.93
CA ASN A 40 -19.52 -5.17 7.78
C ASN A 40 -18.38 -4.54 6.99
N ALA A 41 -18.50 -3.27 6.66
CA ALA A 41 -17.51 -2.51 5.90
C ALA A 41 -16.16 -2.34 6.65
N ASP A 42 -16.16 -2.50 7.97
CA ASP A 42 -14.95 -2.39 8.80
C ASP A 42 -14.20 -3.73 8.97
N ALA A 43 -14.77 -4.84 8.51
CA ALA A 43 -14.09 -6.12 8.59
C ALA A 43 -12.97 -6.24 7.56
N TYR A 44 -11.83 -6.80 7.99
CA TYR A 44 -10.73 -7.18 7.09
C TYR A 44 -10.98 -8.51 6.41
N LEU A 45 -11.50 -9.49 7.17
CA LEU A 45 -11.78 -10.83 6.64
C LEU A 45 -13.03 -10.80 5.75
N ILE A 46 -12.92 -11.45 4.60
CA ILE A 46 -13.96 -11.39 3.57
C ILE A 46 -15.26 -12.09 3.98
N ASP A 47 -15.18 -13.13 4.79
CA ASP A 47 -16.30 -13.88 5.35
C ASP A 47 -16.99 -13.15 6.52
N GLU A 48 -16.34 -12.17 7.11
CA GLU A 48 -16.95 -11.23 8.07
C GLU A 48 -17.52 -9.98 7.37
N ARG A 49 -16.91 -9.59 6.23
CA ARG A 49 -17.30 -8.43 5.45
C ARG A 49 -18.56 -8.69 4.63
N PHE A 50 -18.68 -9.89 4.06
CA PHE A 50 -19.82 -10.36 3.28
C PHE A 50 -20.29 -11.70 3.85
N ASP A 51 -21.60 -11.98 3.75
CA ASP A 51 -22.15 -13.29 4.14
C ASP A 51 -21.78 -14.37 3.10
N VAL A 52 -20.50 -14.75 3.12
CA VAL A 52 -19.94 -15.77 2.24
C VAL A 52 -19.02 -16.71 3.02
N SER A 53 -18.84 -17.94 2.55
CA SER A 53 -17.81 -18.80 3.13
C SER A 53 -16.41 -18.28 2.82
N PHE A 54 -15.45 -18.54 3.70
CA PHE A 54 -14.04 -18.17 3.51
C PHE A 54 -13.48 -18.57 2.14
N ASN A 55 -13.75 -19.81 1.69
CA ASN A 55 -13.26 -20.30 0.40
C ASN A 55 -13.91 -19.55 -0.79
N HIS A 56 -15.20 -19.25 -0.70
CA HIS A 56 -15.89 -18.48 -1.73
C HIS A 56 -15.35 -17.04 -1.77
N GLY A 57 -15.19 -16.41 -0.62
CA GLY A 57 -14.62 -15.08 -0.52
C GLY A 57 -13.22 -14.98 -1.12
N ARG A 58 -12.34 -15.96 -0.85
CA ARG A 58 -11.01 -16.04 -1.47
C ARG A 58 -11.07 -16.19 -2.99
N ALA A 59 -12.02 -16.98 -3.51
CA ALA A 59 -12.23 -17.11 -4.95
C ALA A 59 -12.67 -15.78 -5.57
N CYS A 60 -13.58 -15.04 -4.92
CA CYS A 60 -14.01 -13.70 -5.35
C CYS A 60 -12.83 -12.71 -5.36
N ILE A 61 -11.99 -12.68 -4.32
CA ILE A 61 -10.76 -11.85 -4.28
C ILE A 61 -9.86 -12.18 -5.47
N THR A 62 -9.61 -13.47 -5.73
CA THR A 62 -8.77 -13.88 -6.87
C THR A 62 -9.37 -13.42 -8.19
N GLN A 63 -10.67 -13.67 -8.41
CA GLN A 63 -11.37 -13.25 -9.63
C GLN A 63 -11.32 -11.73 -9.84
N PHE A 64 -11.52 -10.94 -8.79
CA PHE A 64 -11.43 -9.49 -8.85
C PHE A 64 -10.00 -9.05 -9.16
N ASN A 65 -9.00 -9.57 -8.45
CA ASN A 65 -7.60 -9.23 -8.62
C ASN A 65 -7.04 -9.59 -10.00
N GLU A 66 -7.62 -10.59 -10.68
CA GLU A 66 -7.24 -11.02 -12.04
C GLU A 66 -8.15 -10.43 -13.12
N SER A 67 -9.10 -9.56 -12.73
CA SER A 67 -9.98 -8.87 -13.66
C SER A 67 -9.37 -7.55 -14.18
N ALA A 68 -9.97 -7.01 -15.23
CA ALA A 68 -9.60 -5.68 -15.75
C ALA A 68 -9.80 -4.56 -14.70
N ALA A 69 -10.64 -4.75 -13.68
CA ALA A 69 -10.91 -3.76 -12.64
C ALA A 69 -9.64 -3.28 -11.92
N ILE A 70 -8.64 -4.15 -11.78
CA ILE A 70 -7.36 -3.83 -11.14
C ILE A 70 -6.58 -2.72 -11.86
N GLY A 71 -6.80 -2.56 -13.15
CA GLY A 71 -6.20 -1.47 -13.94
C GLY A 71 -6.87 -0.11 -13.80
N TYR A 72 -7.97 -0.02 -13.02
CA TYR A 72 -8.84 1.17 -12.95
C TYR A 72 -9.35 1.44 -11.54
N LEU A 73 -8.55 1.13 -10.52
CA LEU A 73 -8.88 1.52 -9.15
C LEU A 73 -8.68 3.01 -8.96
N ASP A 74 -9.52 3.60 -8.12
CA ASP A 74 -9.39 5.01 -7.74
C ASP A 74 -8.24 5.19 -6.72
N PRO A 75 -7.62 6.39 -6.65
CA PRO A 75 -6.66 6.67 -5.60
C PRO A 75 -7.36 6.70 -4.24
N LEU A 76 -6.68 6.23 -3.19
CA LEU A 76 -7.22 6.32 -1.85
C LEU A 76 -7.20 7.77 -1.35
N ARG A 77 -8.37 8.30 -1.02
CA ARG A 77 -8.51 9.65 -0.41
C ARG A 77 -7.69 10.70 -1.17
N ASP A 78 -6.75 11.36 -0.49
CA ASP A 78 -5.87 12.42 -0.96
C ASP A 78 -4.50 11.91 -1.49
N ALA A 79 -4.34 10.59 -1.68
CA ALA A 79 -3.07 9.96 -2.07
C ALA A 79 -2.45 10.60 -3.31
N GLN A 80 -3.26 10.83 -4.37
CA GLN A 80 -2.74 11.34 -5.64
C GLN A 80 -2.01 12.68 -5.47
N TRP A 81 -2.59 13.59 -4.69
CA TRP A 81 -2.01 14.91 -4.45
C TRP A 81 -0.70 14.83 -3.66
N TYR A 82 -0.71 14.16 -2.50
CA TYR A 82 0.45 14.17 -1.61
C TYR A 82 1.61 13.30 -2.09
N VAL A 83 1.35 12.22 -2.81
CA VAL A 83 2.39 11.44 -3.49
C VAL A 83 3.11 12.30 -4.53
N GLN A 84 2.37 13.08 -5.33
CA GLN A 84 2.97 14.02 -6.27
C GLN A 84 3.79 15.11 -5.57
N GLN A 85 3.27 15.70 -4.47
CA GLN A 85 4.03 16.68 -3.69
C GLN A 85 5.35 16.10 -3.15
N LEU A 86 5.33 14.89 -2.58
CA LEU A 86 6.53 14.22 -2.10
C LEU A 86 7.53 13.97 -3.24
N HIS A 87 7.05 13.58 -4.41
CA HIS A 87 7.91 13.31 -5.56
C HIS A 87 8.48 14.60 -6.17
N GLU A 88 7.63 15.54 -6.55
CA GLU A 88 8.01 16.71 -7.35
C GLU A 88 8.74 17.77 -6.53
N GLN A 89 8.31 18.02 -5.26
CA GLN A 89 8.86 19.08 -4.44
C GLN A 89 9.96 18.61 -3.49
N HIS A 90 9.92 17.34 -3.08
CA HIS A 90 10.86 16.80 -2.11
C HIS A 90 11.77 15.71 -2.65
N GLY A 91 11.61 15.32 -3.94
CA GLY A 91 12.48 14.37 -4.62
C GLY A 91 12.36 12.93 -4.12
N TYR A 92 11.24 12.59 -3.46
CA TYR A 92 11.00 11.20 -3.04
C TYR A 92 10.67 10.31 -4.23
N THR A 93 11.16 9.08 -4.16
CA THR A 93 10.84 8.00 -5.09
C THR A 93 10.16 6.87 -4.32
N PHE A 94 9.24 6.19 -4.95
CA PHE A 94 8.48 5.13 -4.30
C PHE A 94 8.86 3.76 -4.85
N HIS A 95 8.96 2.77 -3.94
CA HIS A 95 8.97 1.36 -4.27
C HIS A 95 7.67 0.72 -3.78
N LEU A 96 6.89 0.18 -4.70
CA LEU A 96 5.65 -0.49 -4.40
C LEU A 96 5.91 -1.95 -4.03
N ILE A 97 5.36 -2.40 -2.89
CA ILE A 97 5.40 -3.80 -2.45
C ILE A 97 3.96 -4.20 -2.11
N THR A 98 3.31 -4.95 -3.00
CA THR A 98 1.89 -5.25 -2.90
C THR A 98 1.60 -6.74 -3.07
N SER A 99 0.64 -7.27 -2.30
CA SER A 99 0.14 -8.64 -2.44
C SER A 99 -1.13 -8.62 -3.29
N LEU A 100 -1.05 -9.10 -4.53
CA LEU A 100 -2.15 -9.04 -5.50
C LEU A 100 -2.51 -10.44 -6.05
N SER A 101 -1.72 -10.95 -6.97
CA SER A 101 -1.85 -12.24 -7.63
C SER A 101 -0.53 -12.63 -8.29
N ARG A 102 -0.35 -13.92 -8.54
CA ARG A 102 0.78 -14.43 -9.35
C ARG A 102 0.54 -14.29 -10.85
N ASP A 103 -0.67 -13.91 -11.28
CA ASP A 103 -0.98 -13.63 -12.67
C ASP A 103 -0.21 -12.40 -13.17
N VAL A 104 0.54 -12.58 -14.25
CA VAL A 104 1.41 -11.52 -14.79
C VAL A 104 0.60 -10.36 -15.37
N TYR A 105 -0.61 -10.62 -15.87
CA TYR A 105 -1.47 -9.57 -16.42
C TYR A 105 -2.11 -8.73 -15.32
N ALA A 106 -2.48 -9.35 -14.19
CA ALA A 106 -2.92 -8.62 -13.00
C ALA A 106 -1.82 -7.65 -12.51
N GLY A 107 -0.57 -8.12 -12.44
CA GLY A 107 0.57 -7.28 -12.09
C GLY A 107 0.78 -6.10 -13.06
N ARG A 108 0.67 -6.35 -14.37
CA ARG A 108 0.76 -5.29 -15.40
C ARG A 108 -0.41 -4.30 -15.32
N ALA A 109 -1.62 -4.77 -15.06
CA ALA A 109 -2.79 -3.90 -14.89
C ALA A 109 -2.63 -3.00 -13.65
N ARG A 110 -2.10 -3.53 -12.53
CA ARG A 110 -1.77 -2.77 -11.35
C ARG A 110 -0.70 -1.70 -11.64
N GLU A 111 0.38 -2.06 -12.31
CA GLU A 111 1.42 -1.11 -12.71
C GLU A 111 0.87 -0.01 -13.62
N TYR A 112 0.03 -0.35 -14.59
CA TYR A 112 -0.65 0.61 -15.46
C TYR A 112 -1.51 1.58 -14.64
N ASN A 113 -2.33 1.09 -13.71
CA ASN A 113 -3.16 1.92 -12.85
C ASN A 113 -2.33 2.91 -12.03
N ILE A 114 -1.29 2.43 -11.35
CA ILE A 114 -0.39 3.26 -10.53
C ILE A 114 0.28 4.35 -11.38
N ARG A 115 0.80 3.99 -12.56
CA ARG A 115 1.47 4.95 -13.45
C ARG A 115 0.52 6.02 -13.99
N ASN A 116 -0.72 5.66 -14.29
CA ASN A 116 -1.75 6.61 -14.72
C ASN A 116 -2.13 7.61 -13.62
N LEU A 117 -2.22 7.15 -12.37
CA LEU A 117 -2.65 8.01 -11.26
C LEU A 117 -1.51 8.88 -10.72
N PHE A 118 -0.31 8.34 -10.62
CA PHE A 118 0.79 8.98 -9.89
C PHE A 118 1.95 9.43 -10.78
N GLY A 119 1.95 9.06 -12.05
CA GLY A 119 3.01 9.39 -13.01
C GLY A 119 4.03 8.25 -13.20
N ASN A 120 4.68 8.29 -14.37
CA ASN A 120 5.56 7.19 -14.81
C ASN A 120 6.87 7.05 -14.01
N GLN A 121 7.31 8.12 -13.37
CA GLN A 121 8.62 8.18 -12.68
C GLN A 121 8.50 8.13 -11.16
N THR A 122 7.31 8.34 -10.62
CA THR A 122 7.05 8.40 -9.18
C THR A 122 7.35 7.08 -8.50
N VAL A 123 6.86 5.97 -9.09
CA VAL A 123 7.13 4.62 -8.60
C VAL A 123 8.20 3.98 -9.50
N SER A 124 9.41 3.84 -8.98
CA SER A 124 10.57 3.32 -9.72
C SER A 124 10.71 1.80 -9.66
N ARG A 125 10.02 1.14 -8.73
CA ARG A 125 10.05 -0.31 -8.57
C ARG A 125 8.69 -0.87 -8.16
N PHE A 126 8.34 -2.01 -8.77
CA PHE A 126 7.12 -2.76 -8.49
C PHE A 126 7.50 -4.18 -8.02
N VAL A 127 7.11 -4.54 -6.81
CA VAL A 127 7.20 -5.89 -6.25
C VAL A 127 5.79 -6.38 -6.04
N VAL A 128 5.32 -7.28 -6.93
CA VAL A 128 3.97 -7.85 -6.90
C VAL A 128 4.07 -9.28 -6.39
N LEU A 129 3.44 -9.54 -5.26
CA LEU A 129 3.40 -10.82 -4.58
C LEU A 129 2.07 -11.54 -4.86
N GLY A 130 2.00 -12.84 -4.55
CA GLY A 130 0.75 -13.60 -4.63
C GLY A 130 -0.30 -13.09 -3.62
N THR A 131 -1.58 -13.39 -3.87
CA THR A 131 -2.70 -13.00 -3.01
C THR A 131 -2.45 -13.40 -1.55
N GLY A 132 -2.47 -12.43 -0.65
CA GLY A 132 -2.26 -12.63 0.79
C GLY A 132 -0.85 -13.09 1.17
N ALA A 133 0.12 -12.95 0.26
CA ALA A 133 1.51 -13.28 0.57
C ALA A 133 2.08 -12.32 1.61
N ASP A 134 2.88 -12.86 2.49
CA ASP A 134 3.69 -12.15 3.46
C ASP A 134 4.73 -11.27 2.75
N LYS A 135 4.97 -10.09 3.28
CA LYS A 135 5.93 -9.10 2.72
C LYS A 135 7.34 -9.23 3.29
N HIS A 136 7.55 -10.15 4.22
CA HIS A 136 8.83 -10.32 4.91
C HIS A 136 10.02 -10.45 3.94
N GLU A 137 9.96 -11.38 2.98
CA GLU A 137 11.05 -11.60 2.02
C GLU A 137 11.32 -10.36 1.14
N ALA A 138 10.27 -9.64 0.75
CA ALA A 138 10.40 -8.43 -0.05
C ALA A 138 11.01 -7.25 0.73
N LEU A 139 10.81 -7.21 2.05
CA LEU A 139 11.35 -6.16 2.91
C LEU A 139 12.79 -6.41 3.37
N VAL A 140 13.28 -7.66 3.34
CA VAL A 140 14.65 -8.02 3.75
C VAL A 140 15.73 -7.16 3.08
N GLU A 141 15.58 -6.85 1.81
CA GLU A 141 16.55 -6.05 1.06
C GLU A 141 16.65 -4.59 1.52
N TYR A 142 15.66 -4.11 2.26
CA TYR A 142 15.61 -2.75 2.83
C TYR A 142 15.99 -2.72 4.31
N LYS A 143 16.37 -3.86 4.89
CA LYS A 143 16.75 -3.95 6.30
C LYS A 143 17.80 -2.90 6.67
N ASP A 144 17.61 -2.28 7.84
CA ASP A 144 18.45 -1.24 8.43
C ASP A 144 18.64 0.00 7.52
N SER A 145 17.75 0.19 6.53
CA SER A 145 17.81 1.32 5.61
C SER A 145 17.23 2.62 6.21
N ASN A 146 16.44 2.52 7.28
CA ASN A 146 15.68 3.63 7.85
C ASN A 146 14.74 4.32 6.85
N CYS A 147 14.35 3.64 5.75
CA CYS A 147 13.35 4.13 4.81
C CYS A 147 11.97 4.15 5.45
N TRP A 148 11.09 5.03 4.96
CA TRP A 148 9.68 4.96 5.31
C TRP A 148 9.05 3.69 4.72
N TRP A 149 8.18 3.05 5.51
CA TRP A 149 7.33 1.94 5.10
C TRP A 149 5.88 2.26 5.44
N PHE A 150 5.04 2.50 4.43
CA PHE A 150 3.66 2.88 4.61
C PHE A 150 2.73 1.74 4.22
N GLU A 151 1.92 1.30 5.15
CA GLU A 151 1.13 0.07 5.15
C GLU A 151 -0.25 0.30 5.78
N ASP A 152 -1.24 -0.56 5.47
CA ASP A 152 -2.55 -0.57 6.11
C ASP A 152 -2.77 -1.81 7.00
N LYS A 153 -1.95 -2.84 6.82
CA LYS A 153 -1.99 -4.07 7.61
C LYS A 153 -0.96 -4.03 8.74
N ALA A 154 -1.46 -4.11 9.99
CA ALA A 154 -0.62 -3.94 11.19
C ALA A 154 0.57 -4.91 11.22
N GLU A 155 0.35 -6.20 10.88
CA GLU A 155 1.39 -7.22 10.90
C GLU A 155 2.53 -6.91 9.92
N ASN A 156 2.23 -6.38 8.74
CA ASN A 156 3.25 -5.97 7.78
C ASN A 156 3.99 -4.70 8.21
N ALA A 157 3.30 -3.77 8.89
CA ALA A 157 3.95 -2.60 9.47
C ALA A 157 4.93 -3.00 10.59
N GLU A 158 4.58 -4.00 11.41
CA GLU A 158 5.44 -4.55 12.44
C GLU A 158 6.68 -5.24 11.86
N VAL A 159 6.54 -6.01 10.78
CA VAL A 159 7.69 -6.59 10.05
C VAL A 159 8.63 -5.49 9.56
N GLY A 160 8.11 -4.38 9.03
CA GLY A 160 8.92 -3.24 8.65
C GLY A 160 9.71 -2.66 9.82
N LEU A 161 9.06 -2.50 10.98
CA LEU A 161 9.70 -2.02 12.20
C LEU A 161 10.81 -2.96 12.69
N GLU A 162 10.60 -4.29 12.63
CA GLU A 162 11.62 -5.30 12.97
C GLU A 162 12.84 -5.21 12.05
N PHE A 163 12.65 -4.81 10.80
CA PHE A 163 13.73 -4.59 9.84
C PHE A 163 14.38 -3.21 9.93
N GLY A 164 14.05 -2.39 10.94
CA GLY A 164 14.64 -1.07 11.11
C GLY A 164 14.14 -0.04 10.09
N LEU A 165 12.91 -0.21 9.60
CA LEU A 165 12.22 0.76 8.77
C LEU A 165 11.40 1.73 9.63
N ARG A 166 11.10 2.90 9.10
CA ARG A 166 10.15 3.86 9.70
C ARG A 166 8.74 3.46 9.28
N SER A 167 8.17 2.49 9.96
CA SER A 167 6.83 1.99 9.65
C SER A 167 5.76 2.98 10.08
N VAL A 168 4.77 3.18 9.22
CA VAL A 168 3.56 4.00 9.44
C VAL A 168 2.34 3.19 9.00
N LEU A 169 1.26 3.29 9.75
CA LEU A 169 0.02 2.57 9.46
C LEU A 169 -1.06 3.55 8.97
N MET A 170 -1.69 3.26 7.82
CA MET A 170 -2.88 3.96 7.35
C MET A 170 -4.10 3.47 8.15
N ALA A 171 -4.86 4.41 8.72
CA ALA A 171 -6.05 4.11 9.50
C ALA A 171 -7.20 3.61 8.62
N HIS A 172 -7.76 2.48 9.02
CA HIS A 172 -8.98 1.87 8.49
C HIS A 172 -9.84 1.30 9.61
N GLY A 173 -11.11 0.97 9.34
CA GLY A 173 -12.01 0.38 10.33
C GLY A 173 -11.46 -0.90 10.96
N TYR A 174 -10.81 -1.75 10.14
CA TYR A 174 -10.25 -3.04 10.57
C TYR A 174 -8.98 -2.95 11.44
N ASN A 175 -8.29 -1.80 11.46
CA ASN A 175 -7.09 -1.60 12.28
C ASN A 175 -7.26 -0.52 13.37
N LYS A 176 -8.50 -0.09 13.63
CA LYS A 176 -8.83 1.03 14.55
C LYS A 176 -8.35 0.81 16.00
N ASP A 177 -8.26 -0.46 16.43
CA ASP A 177 -7.86 -0.82 17.78
C ASP A 177 -6.35 -1.10 17.89
N TYR A 178 -5.59 -0.91 16.79
CA TYR A 178 -4.15 -1.11 16.77
C TYR A 178 -3.42 -0.09 17.63
N GLN A 179 -2.51 -0.58 18.48
CA GLN A 179 -1.73 0.25 19.38
C GLN A 179 -0.28 -0.22 19.42
N ASN A 180 0.61 0.57 18.83
CA ASN A 180 2.05 0.43 18.99
C ASN A 180 2.69 1.82 18.95
N PRO A 181 3.29 2.32 20.06
CA PRO A 181 3.83 3.69 20.11
C PRO A 181 4.98 3.94 19.13
N ARG A 182 5.58 2.89 18.57
CA ARG A 182 6.65 3.00 17.57
C ARG A 182 6.16 3.05 16.12
N ILE A 183 4.86 2.78 15.89
CA ILE A 183 4.25 2.81 14.56
C ILE A 183 3.12 3.84 14.60
N PRO A 184 3.35 5.08 14.15
CA PRO A 184 2.30 6.07 14.07
C PRO A 184 1.19 5.63 13.14
N VAL A 185 -0.07 5.91 13.54
CA VAL A 185 -1.27 5.69 12.74
C VAL A 185 -1.71 7.02 12.17
N VAL A 186 -1.86 7.12 10.86
CA VAL A 186 -2.25 8.34 10.14
C VAL A 186 -3.61 8.15 9.46
N GLN A 187 -4.40 9.23 9.39
CA GLN A 187 -5.77 9.16 8.85
C GLN A 187 -5.82 9.27 7.32
N ASN A 188 -4.78 9.88 6.72
CA ASN A 188 -4.75 10.19 5.29
C ASN A 188 -3.30 10.45 4.85
N TRP A 189 -3.10 10.76 3.58
CA TRP A 189 -1.80 11.10 3.02
C TRP A 189 -1.28 12.46 3.48
N GLN A 190 -2.15 13.40 3.84
CA GLN A 190 -1.75 14.68 4.42
C GLN A 190 -0.98 14.49 5.71
N ASP A 191 -1.49 13.64 6.61
CA ASP A 191 -0.83 13.34 7.88
C ASP A 191 0.53 12.66 7.64
N PHE A 192 0.58 11.69 6.71
CA PHE A 192 1.83 11.04 6.33
C PHE A 192 2.83 12.00 5.72
N TYR A 193 2.38 12.87 4.81
CA TYR A 193 3.21 13.91 4.22
C TYR A 193 3.85 14.80 5.31
N GLN A 194 3.05 15.28 6.25
CA GLN A 194 3.54 16.13 7.34
C GLN A 194 4.59 15.38 8.18
N LEU A 195 4.32 14.12 8.52
CA LEU A 195 5.25 13.26 9.25
C LEU A 195 6.59 13.13 8.52
N VAL A 196 6.57 12.90 7.21
CA VAL A 196 7.79 12.78 6.39
C VAL A 196 8.57 14.08 6.34
N ILE A 197 7.89 15.22 6.19
CA ILE A 197 8.55 16.54 6.07
C ILE A 197 9.16 16.98 7.41
N ASP A 198 8.47 16.77 8.52
CA ASP A 198 8.95 17.12 9.86
C ASP A 198 10.19 16.30 10.28
N HIS A 199 10.35 15.09 9.73
CA HIS A 199 11.51 14.24 9.98
C HIS A 199 12.65 14.39 8.94
N LYS A 200 12.53 15.34 8.03
CA LYS A 200 13.60 15.63 7.07
C LYS A 200 14.75 16.33 7.81
N GLU A 201 15.88 15.64 8.00
CA GLU A 201 17.07 16.30 8.49
C GLU A 201 17.46 17.45 7.52
N PRO A 202 17.84 18.63 8.03
CA PRO A 202 18.26 19.74 7.18
C PRO A 202 19.44 19.26 6.31
N ILE A 203 19.34 19.47 5.00
CA ILE A 203 20.45 19.20 4.08
C ILE A 203 21.57 20.14 4.52
N PRO A 204 22.75 19.62 4.91
CA PRO A 204 23.88 20.49 5.23
C PRO A 204 24.22 21.29 3.98
N PHE A 205 24.19 22.62 4.09
CA PHE A 205 24.64 23.52 3.04
C PHE A 205 26.12 23.21 2.77
N GLN A 206 26.43 22.74 1.54
CA GLN A 206 27.79 22.67 1.02
C GLN A 206 28.26 24.02 0.53
#